data_8ef577c348c3de861aed0a1059072d48
#
_entry.id   8ef577c348c3de861aed0a1059072d48
#
_cell.length_a   1.000
_cell.length_b   1.000
_cell.length_c   1.000
_cell.angle_alpha   90.00
_cell.angle_beta   90.00
_cell.angle_gamma   90.00
#
_symmetry.space_group_name_H-M   'P 1'
#
loop_
_entity.id
_entity.type
_entity.pdbx_description
1 polymer ?
#
loop_
_entity_poly.entity_id
_entity_poly.type
_entity_poly.pdbx_seq_one_letter_code
_entity_poly.pdbx_strand_id
1 'polypeptide(L)'
;MRWFLPIVVISWAVFFGGWFLVYKTGINTLAIQSEDTIPAIILPVTIIKEGTFYADTYYKGIIEKYPHPDDKNYQKGLVPFYFRKVGSHYISAFPVMTGLLSVPVYLIPLLRGLEITWDSLTVLSHVSASLIVALSGGFFYLLLKRLVDDKEATLLTAIYLFATVNFAMVSQSLWQHGAVQLFTILSLLFLFKSTGKVIDIFISGIFLGLAVLSRPTAGILISYFVLLTIYVRKKESLDKNLSISNLIIVAKPALILLAGLLPAVIFFVWYNATYFVDIANQGYAGQIGGDWLTPFPQGFLGLWFSPSKGILVYSSVFIFSLAGFVLSLKNGLKKNLEYFIFMSIIITHTLILGAWKHWYGGYSFGYRMASDILPFLVLLLVPYLKSPIFTKKSTIHKKLFYAAIVVSVLFELMGLAFFDGVWHGTYDKGFWDQSWLWSVQNSEVVFNIRRLLVKLGL
;
A
#
# COMPACT_ATOMS: atom_id res chain seq x y z
N MET A 1 6.03 -18.84 14.82
CA MET A 1 7.25 -18.04 14.57
C MET A 1 8.22 -18.65 13.55
N ARG A 2 8.18 -19.98 13.32
CA ARG A 2 9.14 -20.71 12.47
C ARG A 2 9.33 -20.14 11.06
N TRP A 3 8.29 -19.67 10.39
CA TRP A 3 8.32 -19.19 9.00
C TRP A 3 8.42 -17.68 8.84
N PHE A 4 8.39 -16.90 9.92
CA PHE A 4 8.48 -15.42 9.83
C PHE A 4 9.75 -14.96 9.12
N LEU A 5 10.92 -15.33 9.66
CA LEU A 5 12.20 -14.90 9.10
C LEU A 5 12.44 -15.46 7.68
N PRO A 6 12.19 -16.75 7.39
CA PRO A 6 12.25 -17.26 6.01
C PRO A 6 11.36 -16.49 5.03
N ILE A 7 10.11 -16.15 5.40
CA ILE A 7 9.22 -15.36 4.53
C ILE A 7 9.82 -13.98 4.26
N VAL A 8 10.30 -13.28 5.28
CA VAL A 8 10.90 -11.95 5.12
C VAL A 8 12.13 -12.02 4.21
N VAL A 9 13.06 -12.93 4.49
CA VAL A 9 14.32 -13.02 3.72
C VAL A 9 14.07 -13.44 2.28
N ILE A 10 13.22 -14.46 2.05
CA ILE A 10 12.94 -14.94 0.69
C ILE A 10 12.18 -13.88 -0.11
N SER A 11 11.15 -13.26 0.45
CA SER A 11 10.39 -12.23 -0.27
C SER A 11 11.23 -10.99 -0.55
N TRP A 12 12.05 -10.55 0.40
CA TRP A 12 13.00 -9.46 0.17
C TRP A 12 13.99 -9.80 -0.96
N ALA A 13 14.59 -11.00 -0.93
CA ALA A 13 15.52 -11.45 -1.96
C ALA A 13 14.84 -11.53 -3.34
N VAL A 14 13.58 -11.99 -3.41
CA VAL A 14 12.82 -12.05 -4.67
C VAL A 14 12.49 -10.65 -5.18
N PHE A 15 12.05 -9.73 -4.33
CA PHE A 15 11.71 -8.37 -4.72
C PHE A 15 12.93 -7.58 -5.19
N PHE A 16 13.96 -7.50 -4.34
CA PHE A 16 15.18 -6.76 -4.66
C PHE A 16 15.97 -7.45 -5.78
N GLY A 17 16.14 -8.78 -5.70
CA GLY A 17 16.86 -9.55 -6.72
C GLY A 17 16.15 -9.54 -8.08
N GLY A 18 14.82 -9.58 -8.10
CA GLY A 18 14.01 -9.46 -9.31
C GLY A 18 14.21 -8.10 -9.99
N TRP A 19 14.11 -7.00 -9.24
CA TRP A 19 14.45 -5.67 -9.76
C TRP A 19 15.89 -5.59 -10.26
N PHE A 20 16.86 -6.03 -9.45
CA PHE A 20 18.27 -5.95 -9.77
C PHE A 20 18.60 -6.70 -11.06
N LEU A 21 18.03 -7.90 -11.23
CA LEU A 21 18.19 -8.69 -12.45
C LEU A 21 17.61 -7.97 -13.66
N VAL A 22 16.36 -7.50 -13.58
CA VAL A 22 15.66 -6.81 -14.68
C VAL A 22 16.39 -5.52 -15.07
N TYR A 23 16.88 -4.76 -14.08
CA TYR A 23 17.63 -3.52 -14.28
C TYR A 23 19.01 -3.79 -14.92
N LYS A 24 19.78 -4.74 -14.39
CA LYS A 24 21.13 -5.07 -14.89
C LYS A 24 21.13 -5.71 -16.25
N THR A 25 20.09 -6.47 -16.61
CA THR A 25 19.95 -7.06 -17.95
C THR A 25 19.42 -6.07 -18.99
N GLY A 26 19.06 -4.86 -18.57
CA GLY A 26 18.50 -3.83 -19.46
C GLY A 26 17.08 -4.15 -19.98
N ILE A 27 16.38 -5.12 -19.39
CA ILE A 27 14.98 -5.43 -19.73
C ILE A 27 14.10 -4.22 -19.36
N ASN A 28 14.36 -3.63 -18.20
CA ASN A 28 13.77 -2.39 -17.73
C ASN A 28 14.86 -1.56 -17.02
N THR A 29 15.14 -0.38 -17.55
CA THR A 29 16.19 0.53 -17.05
C THR A 29 15.64 1.64 -16.16
N LEU A 30 14.36 1.57 -15.78
CA LEU A 30 13.73 2.58 -14.93
C LEU A 30 14.37 2.55 -13.52
N ALA A 31 15.07 3.63 -13.17
CA ALA A 31 15.75 3.74 -11.88
C ALA A 31 14.76 3.94 -10.73
N ILE A 32 13.73 4.74 -10.93
CA ILE A 32 12.63 4.96 -9.99
C ILE A 32 11.30 4.91 -10.73
N GLN A 33 10.27 4.34 -10.10
CA GLN A 33 8.97 4.14 -10.75
C GLN A 33 8.15 5.43 -10.91
N SER A 34 8.35 6.40 -10.02
CA SER A 34 7.63 7.68 -10.07
C SER A 34 8.33 8.75 -9.24
N GLU A 35 8.18 9.98 -9.68
CA GLU A 35 8.65 11.18 -8.99
C GLU A 35 7.98 11.37 -7.62
N ASP A 36 6.78 10.83 -7.39
CA ASP A 36 6.10 10.79 -6.07
C ASP A 36 7.02 10.25 -4.96
N THR A 37 7.97 9.37 -5.30
CA THR A 37 8.82 8.70 -4.32
C THR A 37 10.13 9.43 -4.05
N ILE A 38 10.49 10.44 -4.83
CA ILE A 38 11.74 11.19 -4.71
C ILE A 38 11.92 11.79 -3.31
N PRO A 39 10.92 12.46 -2.70
CA PRO A 39 11.09 12.98 -1.36
C PRO A 39 11.37 11.90 -0.31
N ALA A 40 10.74 10.72 -0.44
CA ALA A 40 10.99 9.60 0.46
C ALA A 40 12.38 8.98 0.26
N ILE A 41 12.96 9.06 -0.94
CA ILE A 41 14.32 8.61 -1.26
C ILE A 41 15.38 9.54 -0.64
N ILE A 42 15.15 10.84 -0.65
CA ILE A 42 16.09 11.85 -0.17
C ILE A 42 16.01 12.06 1.35
N LEU A 43 14.84 11.93 1.94
CA LEU A 43 14.61 12.19 3.36
C LEU A 43 15.57 11.46 4.31
N PRO A 44 15.89 10.16 4.14
CA PRO A 44 16.88 9.51 5.00
C PRO A 44 18.26 10.17 4.95
N VAL A 45 18.63 10.72 3.79
CA VAL A 45 19.93 11.42 3.60
C VAL A 45 19.95 12.70 4.40
N THR A 46 18.92 13.56 4.26
CA THR A 46 18.84 14.84 4.98
C THR A 46 18.79 14.64 6.49
N ILE A 47 18.05 13.62 6.96
CA ILE A 47 18.00 13.29 8.40
C ILE A 47 19.36 12.84 8.92
N ILE A 48 20.05 11.94 8.21
CA ILE A 48 21.32 11.35 8.69
C ILE A 48 22.48 12.37 8.59
N LYS A 49 22.53 13.17 7.51
CA LYS A 49 23.64 14.10 7.25
C LYS A 49 23.43 15.47 7.86
N GLU A 50 22.19 15.96 7.95
CA GLU A 50 21.87 17.35 8.27
C GLU A 50 20.93 17.50 9.47
N GLY A 51 20.28 16.40 9.93
CA GLY A 51 19.34 16.44 11.06
C GLY A 51 18.05 17.21 10.75
N THR A 52 17.67 17.34 9.46
CA THR A 52 16.52 18.12 9.03
C THR A 52 15.62 17.36 8.06
N PHE A 53 14.36 17.83 7.91
CA PHE A 53 13.43 17.35 6.89
C PHE A 53 13.46 18.19 5.61
N TYR A 54 14.23 19.28 5.56
CA TYR A 54 14.42 20.08 4.36
C TYR A 54 15.33 19.37 3.35
N ALA A 55 15.05 19.57 2.06
CA ALA A 55 15.80 18.97 0.96
C ALA A 55 16.75 19.98 0.26
N ASP A 56 17.01 21.12 0.88
CA ASP A 56 17.65 22.28 0.26
C ASP A 56 18.98 21.95 -0.41
N THR A 57 19.88 21.26 0.30
CA THR A 57 21.20 20.86 -0.20
C THR A 57 21.12 19.99 -1.46
N TYR A 58 20.11 19.16 -1.56
CA TYR A 58 19.96 18.19 -2.66
C TYR A 58 19.00 18.68 -3.75
N TYR A 59 18.23 19.76 -3.49
CA TYR A 59 17.14 20.22 -4.35
C TYR A 59 17.60 20.50 -5.77
N LYS A 60 18.73 21.20 -5.95
CA LYS A 60 19.27 21.53 -7.28
C LYS A 60 19.56 20.26 -8.10
N GLY A 61 20.30 19.31 -7.54
CA GLY A 61 20.60 18.05 -8.23
C GLY A 61 19.37 17.18 -8.51
N ILE A 62 18.30 17.35 -7.70
CA ILE A 62 17.04 16.64 -7.93
C ILE A 62 16.32 17.24 -9.13
N ILE A 63 16.13 18.55 -9.20
CA ILE A 63 15.41 19.21 -10.29
C ILE A 63 16.16 19.12 -11.63
N GLU A 64 17.49 19.04 -11.62
CA GLU A 64 18.28 18.82 -12.83
C GLU A 64 17.95 17.48 -13.51
N LYS A 65 17.58 16.47 -12.72
CA LYS A 65 17.20 15.14 -13.24
C LYS A 65 15.69 14.96 -13.41
N TYR A 66 14.89 15.56 -12.55
CA TYR A 66 13.44 15.46 -12.51
C TYR A 66 12.81 16.85 -12.42
N PRO A 67 12.87 17.65 -13.52
CA PRO A 67 12.41 19.04 -13.53
C PRO A 67 10.89 19.15 -13.48
N HIS A 68 10.40 20.34 -13.13
CA HIS A 68 9.00 20.67 -13.37
C HIS A 68 8.68 20.55 -14.88
N PRO A 69 7.57 19.92 -15.30
CA PRO A 69 7.25 19.72 -16.72
C PRO A 69 7.24 20.99 -17.56
N ASP A 70 6.81 22.12 -16.97
CA ASP A 70 6.71 23.44 -17.62
C ASP A 70 7.95 24.33 -17.41
N ASP A 71 8.99 23.81 -16.74
CA ASP A 71 10.24 24.54 -16.44
C ASP A 71 11.48 23.66 -16.55
N LYS A 72 11.60 22.94 -17.66
CA LYS A 72 12.71 22.01 -17.91
C LYS A 72 14.09 22.65 -17.89
N ASN A 73 14.17 23.96 -18.11
CA ASN A 73 15.41 24.73 -18.14
C ASN A 73 15.64 25.56 -16.87
N TYR A 74 14.81 25.39 -15.83
CA TYR A 74 14.91 26.06 -14.51
C TYR A 74 14.86 27.58 -14.56
N GLN A 75 14.31 28.17 -15.62
CA GLN A 75 14.28 29.63 -15.82
C GLN A 75 13.10 30.31 -15.12
N LYS A 76 12.00 29.56 -14.93
CA LYS A 76 10.79 30.08 -14.29
C LYS A 76 10.79 29.90 -12.78
N GLY A 77 11.68 29.08 -12.24
CA GLY A 77 11.77 28.79 -10.80
C GLY A 77 10.55 28.01 -10.28
N LEU A 78 9.89 27.22 -11.15
CA LEU A 78 8.74 26.41 -10.76
C LEU A 78 9.19 25.24 -9.89
N VAL A 79 8.46 25.00 -8.80
CA VAL A 79 8.73 23.89 -7.90
C VAL A 79 7.97 22.64 -8.39
N PRO A 80 8.64 21.49 -8.60
CA PRO A 80 7.98 20.26 -8.98
C PRO A 80 6.92 19.85 -7.96
N PHE A 81 5.85 19.21 -8.40
CA PHE A 81 4.66 18.85 -7.58
C PHE A 81 4.98 18.02 -6.33
N TYR A 82 6.09 17.29 -6.34
CA TYR A 82 6.53 16.44 -5.24
C TYR A 82 7.27 17.20 -4.13
N PHE A 83 7.59 18.49 -4.33
CA PHE A 83 8.10 19.40 -3.29
C PHE A 83 7.13 20.57 -3.03
N ARG A 84 7.28 21.18 -1.86
CA ARG A 84 6.70 22.49 -1.50
C ARG A 84 7.82 23.43 -1.11
N LYS A 85 7.71 24.70 -1.52
CA LYS A 85 8.57 25.77 -1.05
C LYS A 85 7.91 26.48 0.12
N VAL A 86 8.55 26.48 1.27
CA VAL A 86 8.11 27.14 2.50
C VAL A 86 9.19 28.14 2.92
N GLY A 87 8.93 29.42 2.74
CA GLY A 87 9.97 30.46 2.88
C GLY A 87 11.10 30.25 1.87
N SER A 88 12.32 30.03 2.37
CA SER A 88 13.51 29.71 1.57
C SER A 88 13.78 28.21 1.41
N HIS A 89 12.97 27.35 2.04
CA HIS A 89 13.22 25.91 2.15
C HIS A 89 12.35 25.08 1.22
N TYR A 90 12.86 23.92 0.82
CA TYR A 90 12.16 22.91 0.04
C TYR A 90 11.87 21.68 0.91
N ILE A 91 10.60 21.27 0.94
CA ILE A 91 10.13 20.15 1.77
C ILE A 91 9.26 19.20 0.96
N SER A 92 9.20 17.94 1.39
CA SER A 92 8.31 16.93 0.78
C SER A 92 6.86 17.43 0.70
N ALA A 93 6.24 17.33 -0.47
CA ALA A 93 4.79 17.50 -0.63
C ALA A 93 4.00 16.30 -0.11
N PHE A 94 4.67 15.20 0.24
CA PHE A 94 4.07 13.93 0.66
C PHE A 94 4.40 13.58 2.11
N PRO A 95 3.62 12.71 2.75
CA PRO A 95 3.90 12.20 4.09
C PRO A 95 5.29 11.57 4.21
N VAL A 96 5.95 11.82 5.33
CA VAL A 96 7.38 11.50 5.54
C VAL A 96 7.63 10.09 6.09
N MET A 97 6.59 9.37 6.51
CA MET A 97 6.75 8.09 7.23
C MET A 97 7.49 7.01 6.43
N THR A 98 7.28 6.94 5.11
CA THR A 98 7.99 5.95 4.27
C THR A 98 9.49 6.24 4.22
N GLY A 99 9.87 7.51 4.10
CA GLY A 99 11.28 7.92 4.19
C GLY A 99 11.87 7.65 5.57
N LEU A 100 11.13 7.93 6.66
CA LEU A 100 11.56 7.62 8.03
C LEU A 100 11.80 6.11 8.23
N LEU A 101 10.94 5.25 7.70
CA LEU A 101 11.13 3.79 7.73
C LEU A 101 12.39 3.34 6.98
N SER A 102 12.88 4.11 6.04
CA SER A 102 14.07 3.80 5.26
C SER A 102 15.37 4.21 5.96
N VAL A 103 15.33 5.10 6.97
CA VAL A 103 16.52 5.60 7.67
C VAL A 103 17.44 4.48 8.15
N PRO A 104 16.98 3.37 8.76
CA PRO A 104 17.87 2.29 9.21
C PRO A 104 18.68 1.64 8.08
N VAL A 105 18.12 1.55 6.87
CA VAL A 105 18.80 0.97 5.69
C VAL A 105 19.90 1.90 5.18
N TYR A 106 19.66 3.21 5.20
CA TYR A 106 20.60 4.21 4.74
C TYR A 106 21.72 4.49 5.74
N LEU A 107 21.46 4.27 7.05
CA LEU A 107 22.33 4.73 8.14
C LEU A 107 23.77 4.20 7.99
N ILE A 108 23.94 2.87 7.92
CA ILE A 108 25.28 2.27 7.88
C ILE A 108 26.04 2.65 6.62
N PRO A 109 25.47 2.54 5.38
CA PRO A 109 26.17 2.97 4.17
C PRO A 109 26.61 4.44 4.22
N LEU A 110 25.75 5.37 4.62
CA LEU A 110 26.06 6.79 4.66
C LEU A 110 27.09 7.13 5.74
N LEU A 111 27.05 6.47 6.90
CA LEU A 111 28.09 6.65 7.95
C LEU A 111 29.45 6.09 7.52
N ARG A 112 29.47 5.08 6.65
CA ARG A 112 30.70 4.53 6.05
C ARG A 112 31.21 5.32 4.85
N GLY A 113 30.62 6.47 4.53
CA GLY A 113 31.07 7.36 3.47
C GLY A 113 30.56 6.97 2.08
N LEU A 114 29.45 6.22 1.96
CA LEU A 114 28.83 5.99 0.66
C LEU A 114 28.56 7.35 -0.02
N GLU A 115 29.02 7.51 -1.26
CA GLU A 115 28.76 8.69 -2.06
C GLU A 115 27.28 8.81 -2.41
N ILE A 116 26.75 10.03 -2.27
CA ILE A 116 25.35 10.34 -2.54
C ILE A 116 25.20 10.61 -4.05
N THR A 117 24.97 9.54 -4.80
CA THR A 117 24.68 9.56 -6.24
C THR A 117 23.29 8.99 -6.49
N TRP A 118 22.72 9.26 -7.66
CA TRP A 118 21.45 8.66 -8.04
C TRP A 118 21.49 7.13 -8.07
N ASP A 119 22.61 6.54 -8.44
CA ASP A 119 22.76 5.09 -8.47
C ASP A 119 22.75 4.50 -7.06
N SER A 120 23.48 5.10 -6.11
CA SER A 120 23.47 4.68 -4.71
C SER A 120 22.09 4.85 -4.07
N LEU A 121 21.42 5.97 -4.34
CA LEU A 121 20.07 6.25 -3.84
C LEU A 121 19.03 5.30 -4.44
N THR A 122 19.15 4.97 -5.73
CA THR A 122 18.30 3.97 -6.40
C THR A 122 18.42 2.61 -5.72
N VAL A 123 19.63 2.14 -5.47
CA VAL A 123 19.85 0.85 -4.78
C VAL A 123 19.26 0.89 -3.36
N LEU A 124 19.58 1.92 -2.57
CA LEU A 124 19.11 2.03 -1.18
C LEU A 124 17.58 2.13 -1.09
N SER A 125 16.95 2.82 -2.04
CA SER A 125 15.48 2.95 -2.08
C SER A 125 14.81 1.62 -2.39
N HIS A 126 15.35 0.82 -3.33
CA HIS A 126 14.81 -0.51 -3.65
C HIS A 126 15.03 -1.51 -2.51
N VAL A 127 16.20 -1.49 -1.85
CA VAL A 127 16.45 -2.29 -0.63
C VAL A 127 15.42 -1.94 0.43
N SER A 128 15.16 -0.65 0.66
CA SER A 128 14.21 -0.19 1.67
C SER A 128 12.77 -0.57 1.34
N ALA A 129 12.31 -0.29 0.12
CA ALA A 129 10.94 -0.58 -0.32
C ALA A 129 10.65 -2.08 -0.27
N SER A 130 11.55 -2.90 -0.81
CA SER A 130 11.45 -4.36 -0.80
C SER A 130 11.44 -4.92 0.63
N LEU A 131 12.25 -4.36 1.53
CA LEU A 131 12.29 -4.77 2.95
C LEU A 131 11.00 -4.41 3.69
N ILE A 132 10.45 -3.21 3.48
CA ILE A 132 9.17 -2.78 4.09
C ILE A 132 8.04 -3.75 3.71
N VAL A 133 7.93 -4.10 2.42
CA VAL A 133 6.89 -5.03 1.95
C VAL A 133 7.16 -6.46 2.43
N ALA A 134 8.40 -6.90 2.45
CA ALA A 134 8.77 -8.22 2.99
C ALA A 134 8.44 -8.35 4.48
N LEU A 135 8.74 -7.32 5.28
CA LEU A 135 8.36 -7.25 6.69
C LEU A 135 6.84 -7.28 6.86
N SER A 136 6.10 -6.54 6.03
CA SER A 136 4.63 -6.58 6.07
C SER A 136 4.10 -7.99 5.81
N GLY A 137 4.70 -8.74 4.86
CA GLY A 137 4.38 -10.15 4.61
C GLY A 137 4.68 -11.06 5.79
N GLY A 138 5.84 -10.89 6.44
CA GLY A 138 6.19 -11.64 7.64
C GLY A 138 5.18 -11.43 8.78
N PHE A 139 4.82 -10.18 9.08
CA PHE A 139 3.81 -9.87 10.09
C PHE A 139 2.40 -10.31 9.67
N PHE A 140 2.09 -10.26 8.38
CA PHE A 140 0.82 -10.76 7.87
C PHE A 140 0.69 -12.28 8.05
N TYR A 141 1.76 -13.03 7.80
CA TYR A 141 1.81 -14.45 8.12
C TYR A 141 1.51 -14.73 9.61
N LEU A 142 2.09 -13.93 10.53
CA LEU A 142 1.80 -14.09 11.96
C LEU A 142 0.34 -13.78 12.31
N LEU A 143 -0.29 -12.83 11.63
CA LEU A 143 -1.72 -12.54 11.76
C LEU A 143 -2.56 -13.70 11.22
N LEU A 144 -2.26 -14.17 10.01
CA LEU A 144 -2.99 -15.25 9.35
C LEU A 144 -2.92 -16.58 10.12
N LYS A 145 -1.78 -16.89 10.74
CA LYS A 145 -1.63 -18.07 11.62
C LYS A 145 -2.59 -18.12 12.79
N ARG A 146 -3.21 -17.02 13.17
CA ARG A 146 -4.26 -17.00 14.21
C ARG A 146 -5.62 -17.40 13.65
N LEU A 147 -5.77 -17.36 12.33
CA LEU A 147 -7.02 -17.60 11.64
C LEU A 147 -7.06 -18.95 10.91
N VAL A 148 -5.90 -19.41 10.41
CA VAL A 148 -5.76 -20.61 9.58
C VAL A 148 -4.50 -21.38 9.95
N ASP A 149 -4.33 -22.60 9.38
CA ASP A 149 -3.13 -23.40 9.58
C ASP A 149 -1.87 -22.81 8.89
N ASP A 150 -0.70 -23.42 9.12
CA ASP A 150 0.57 -22.93 8.58
C ASP A 150 0.62 -22.93 7.05
N LYS A 151 0.00 -23.92 6.39
CA LYS A 151 0.01 -24.05 4.93
C LYS A 151 -0.86 -22.96 4.30
N GLU A 152 -2.07 -22.78 4.83
CA GLU A 152 -3.00 -21.77 4.38
C GLU A 152 -2.45 -20.35 4.67
N ALA A 153 -1.84 -20.14 5.85
CA ALA A 153 -1.21 -18.86 6.19
C ALA A 153 -0.06 -18.53 5.24
N THR A 154 0.79 -19.50 4.89
CA THR A 154 1.88 -19.31 3.93
C THR A 154 1.32 -19.04 2.53
N LEU A 155 0.30 -19.77 2.08
CA LEU A 155 -0.35 -19.55 0.78
C LEU A 155 -0.96 -18.13 0.69
N LEU A 156 -1.73 -17.73 1.70
CA LEU A 156 -2.33 -16.39 1.73
C LEU A 156 -1.28 -15.29 1.79
N THR A 157 -0.18 -15.50 2.51
CA THR A 157 0.95 -14.57 2.53
C THR A 157 1.63 -14.49 1.16
N ALA A 158 1.81 -15.62 0.48
CA ALA A 158 2.37 -15.65 -0.87
C ALA A 158 1.45 -14.93 -1.88
N ILE A 159 0.13 -15.09 -1.78
CA ILE A 159 -0.84 -14.33 -2.58
C ILE A 159 -0.67 -12.82 -2.31
N TYR A 160 -0.62 -12.41 -1.04
CA TYR A 160 -0.42 -11.02 -0.65
C TYR A 160 0.87 -10.41 -1.25
N LEU A 161 1.98 -11.16 -1.21
CA LEU A 161 3.28 -10.69 -1.63
C LEU A 161 3.46 -10.71 -3.16
N PHE A 162 3.01 -11.79 -3.84
CA PHE A 162 3.41 -12.07 -5.21
C PHE A 162 2.27 -12.06 -6.24
N ALA A 163 1.00 -12.21 -5.80
CA ALA A 163 -0.15 -12.19 -6.70
C ALA A 163 -0.91 -10.84 -6.66
N THR A 164 -0.24 -9.78 -6.23
CA THR A 164 -0.79 -8.43 -6.10
C THR A 164 0.23 -7.39 -6.53
N VAL A 165 -0.20 -6.14 -6.71
CA VAL A 165 0.68 -5.00 -7.04
C VAL A 165 1.79 -4.74 -6.01
N ASN A 166 1.82 -5.49 -4.92
CA ASN A 166 2.96 -5.50 -4.02
C ASN A 166 4.23 -5.95 -4.74
N PHE A 167 4.13 -6.90 -5.67
CA PHE A 167 5.29 -7.41 -6.39
C PHE A 167 5.83 -6.42 -7.42
N ALA A 168 4.96 -5.91 -8.29
CA ALA A 168 5.36 -5.05 -9.40
C ALA A 168 5.60 -3.59 -9.02
N MET A 169 4.94 -3.11 -7.95
CA MET A 169 4.91 -1.68 -7.63
C MET A 169 5.37 -1.38 -6.19
N VAL A 170 4.64 -1.86 -5.18
CA VAL A 170 4.84 -1.39 -3.80
C VAL A 170 6.21 -1.76 -3.23
N SER A 171 6.74 -2.94 -3.61
CA SER A 171 8.08 -3.40 -3.22
C SER A 171 9.22 -2.79 -4.05
N GLN A 172 8.89 -2.09 -5.15
CA GLN A 172 9.87 -1.62 -6.12
C GLN A 172 10.19 -0.12 -5.99
N SER A 173 9.49 0.62 -5.16
CA SER A 173 9.78 2.03 -4.88
C SER A 173 9.22 2.43 -3.52
N LEU A 174 9.70 3.54 -2.97
CA LEU A 174 9.29 4.03 -1.64
C LEU A 174 7.89 4.68 -1.66
N TRP A 175 6.91 3.90 -2.13
CA TRP A 175 5.51 4.29 -2.10
C TRP A 175 4.97 4.32 -0.66
N GLN A 176 4.10 5.27 -0.36
CA GLN A 176 3.42 5.37 0.93
C GLN A 176 2.62 4.10 1.28
N HIS A 177 2.13 3.40 0.26
CA HIS A 177 1.33 2.18 0.38
C HIS A 177 2.02 1.07 1.17
N GLY A 178 3.34 0.88 1.00
CA GLY A 178 4.09 -0.14 1.75
C GLY A 178 4.06 0.12 3.26
N ALA A 179 4.23 1.37 3.67
CA ALA A 179 4.14 1.77 5.06
C ALA A 179 2.71 1.62 5.62
N VAL A 180 1.69 2.05 4.86
CA VAL A 180 0.27 1.87 5.24
C VAL A 180 -0.06 0.41 5.48
N GLN A 181 0.32 -0.48 4.55
CA GLN A 181 0.05 -1.91 4.68
C GLN A 181 0.77 -2.52 5.89
N LEU A 182 2.07 -2.21 6.08
CA LEU A 182 2.85 -2.68 7.22
C LEU A 182 2.19 -2.29 8.54
N PHE A 183 1.85 -1.02 8.72
CA PHE A 183 1.27 -0.53 9.96
C PHE A 183 -0.17 -1.00 10.17
N THR A 184 -0.97 -1.13 9.11
CA THR A 184 -2.32 -1.73 9.19
C THR A 184 -2.26 -3.19 9.64
N ILE A 185 -1.34 -3.97 9.09
CA ILE A 185 -1.14 -5.37 9.48
C ILE A 185 -0.67 -5.46 10.94
N LEU A 186 0.27 -4.63 11.37
CA LEU A 186 0.71 -4.58 12.77
C LEU A 186 -0.43 -4.19 13.70
N SER A 187 -1.24 -3.19 13.33
CA SER A 187 -2.41 -2.80 14.11
C SER A 187 -3.39 -3.97 14.26
N LEU A 188 -3.74 -4.69 13.19
CA LEU A 188 -4.58 -5.89 13.24
C LEU A 188 -3.94 -6.99 14.07
N LEU A 189 -2.63 -7.21 13.93
CA LEU A 189 -1.89 -8.22 14.67
C LEU A 189 -1.99 -8.01 16.18
N PHE A 190 -1.88 -6.78 16.66
CA PHE A 190 -2.04 -6.46 18.07
C PHE A 190 -3.51 -6.50 18.50
N LEU A 191 -4.43 -6.03 17.67
CA LEU A 191 -5.86 -6.04 17.96
C LEU A 191 -6.42 -7.47 18.12
N PHE A 192 -6.01 -8.40 17.26
CA PHE A 192 -6.43 -9.81 17.30
C PHE A 192 -5.59 -10.67 18.25
N LYS A 193 -4.77 -10.08 19.10
CA LYS A 193 -4.00 -10.84 20.09
C LYS A 193 -4.92 -11.29 21.22
N SER A 194 -4.97 -12.61 21.44
CA SER A 194 -5.89 -13.27 22.38
C SER A 194 -5.67 -12.94 23.86
N THR A 195 -4.63 -12.16 24.19
CA THR A 195 -4.32 -11.81 25.60
C THR A 195 -5.30 -10.83 26.23
N GLY A 196 -6.10 -10.13 25.44
CA GLY A 196 -7.07 -9.13 25.91
C GLY A 196 -6.45 -7.94 26.65
N LYS A 197 -5.12 -7.82 26.70
CA LYS A 197 -4.43 -6.78 27.47
C LYS A 197 -4.66 -5.39 26.89
N VAL A 198 -4.88 -4.43 27.76
CA VAL A 198 -5.04 -3.00 27.43
C VAL A 198 -3.88 -2.49 26.57
N ILE A 199 -2.66 -2.91 26.90
CA ILE A 199 -1.45 -2.51 26.16
C ILE A 199 -1.48 -2.97 24.68
N ASP A 200 -2.05 -4.13 24.37
CA ASP A 200 -2.13 -4.60 23.00
C ASP A 200 -3.09 -3.72 22.16
N ILE A 201 -4.19 -3.25 22.75
CA ILE A 201 -5.13 -2.32 22.10
C ILE A 201 -4.45 -0.96 21.88
N PHE A 202 -3.72 -0.46 22.89
CA PHE A 202 -3.00 0.81 22.79
C PHE A 202 -1.93 0.76 21.68
N ILE A 203 -1.13 -0.33 21.62
CA ILE A 203 -0.12 -0.54 20.57
C ILE A 203 -0.80 -0.65 19.19
N SER A 204 -1.97 -1.32 19.10
CA SER A 204 -2.76 -1.34 17.87
C SER A 204 -3.11 0.08 17.41
N GLY A 205 -3.51 0.95 18.35
CA GLY A 205 -3.77 2.38 18.08
C GLY A 205 -2.53 3.13 17.60
N ILE A 206 -1.34 2.87 18.19
CA ILE A 206 -0.08 3.47 17.72
C ILE A 206 0.15 3.12 16.24
N PHE A 207 0.08 1.85 15.89
CA PHE A 207 0.29 1.43 14.49
C PHE A 207 -0.78 1.96 13.54
N LEU A 208 -2.03 2.05 13.98
CA LEU A 208 -3.08 2.70 13.20
C LEU A 208 -2.76 4.18 12.94
N GLY A 209 -2.28 4.90 13.95
CA GLY A 209 -1.82 6.29 13.81
C GLY A 209 -0.66 6.44 12.84
N LEU A 210 0.31 5.51 12.87
CA LEU A 210 1.42 5.49 11.93
C LEU A 210 0.96 5.19 10.48
N ALA A 211 -0.07 4.36 10.30
CA ALA A 211 -0.69 4.16 8.98
C ALA A 211 -1.31 5.45 8.44
N VAL A 212 -2.02 6.21 9.28
CA VAL A 212 -2.59 7.52 8.92
C VAL A 212 -1.52 8.54 8.60
N LEU A 213 -0.43 8.60 9.37
CA LEU A 213 0.74 9.44 9.08
C LEU A 213 1.44 9.05 7.77
N SER A 214 1.35 7.79 7.38
CA SER A 214 1.92 7.32 6.11
C SER A 214 1.11 7.79 4.91
N ARG A 215 -0.23 7.87 5.08
CA ARG A 215 -1.14 8.34 4.03
C ARG A 215 -2.48 8.78 4.63
N PRO A 216 -2.94 10.03 4.41
CA PRO A 216 -4.16 10.54 5.02
C PRO A 216 -5.42 9.72 4.75
N THR A 217 -5.51 9.07 3.58
CA THR A 217 -6.65 8.20 3.23
C THR A 217 -6.80 7.00 4.17
N ALA A 218 -5.74 6.58 4.87
CA ALA A 218 -5.81 5.56 5.90
C ALA A 218 -6.62 6.02 7.14
N GLY A 219 -6.93 7.32 7.28
CA GLY A 219 -7.83 7.85 8.29
C GLY A 219 -9.22 7.19 8.28
N ILE A 220 -9.67 6.70 7.13
CA ILE A 220 -10.91 5.91 6.99
C ILE A 220 -10.88 4.70 7.93
N LEU A 221 -9.71 4.09 8.15
CA LEU A 221 -9.57 2.91 8.97
C LEU A 221 -9.92 3.15 10.45
N ILE A 222 -9.79 4.38 10.95
CA ILE A 222 -9.99 4.69 12.38
C ILE A 222 -11.38 4.24 12.83
N SER A 223 -12.43 4.63 12.12
CA SER A 223 -13.82 4.29 12.46
C SER A 223 -14.06 2.78 12.43
N TYR A 224 -13.53 2.09 11.44
CA TYR A 224 -13.67 0.65 11.31
C TYR A 224 -12.87 -0.12 12.37
N PHE A 225 -11.68 0.37 12.76
CA PHE A 225 -10.89 -0.24 13.82
C PHE A 225 -11.52 -0.03 15.19
N VAL A 226 -12.18 1.09 15.43
CA VAL A 226 -13.03 1.30 16.62
C VAL A 226 -14.13 0.24 16.67
N LEU A 227 -14.89 0.05 15.58
CA LEU A 227 -15.95 -0.97 15.50
C LEU A 227 -15.39 -2.38 15.68
N LEU A 228 -14.24 -2.68 15.03
CA LEU A 228 -13.58 -3.97 15.13
C LEU A 228 -13.08 -4.25 16.55
N THR A 229 -12.53 -3.23 17.24
CA THR A 229 -12.08 -3.33 18.64
C THR A 229 -13.26 -3.67 19.56
N ILE A 230 -14.36 -2.96 19.43
CA ILE A 230 -15.58 -3.24 20.20
C ILE A 230 -16.07 -4.66 19.94
N TYR A 231 -16.12 -5.09 18.69
CA TYR A 231 -16.57 -6.42 18.31
C TYR A 231 -15.68 -7.54 18.86
N VAL A 232 -14.35 -7.43 18.69
CA VAL A 232 -13.40 -8.44 19.16
C VAL A 232 -13.48 -8.60 20.66
N ARG A 233 -13.57 -7.47 21.43
CA ARG A 233 -13.66 -7.51 22.89
C ARG A 233 -15.00 -8.04 23.38
N LYS A 234 -16.09 -7.75 22.69
CA LYS A 234 -17.40 -8.34 23.01
C LYS A 234 -17.41 -9.85 22.74
N LYS A 235 -16.74 -10.33 21.71
CA LYS A 235 -16.63 -11.77 21.37
C LYS A 235 -15.83 -12.54 22.42
N GLU A 236 -14.83 -11.90 23.04
CA GLU A 236 -14.02 -12.48 24.13
C GLU A 236 -14.71 -12.43 25.50
N SER A 237 -15.63 -11.47 25.72
CA SER A 237 -16.40 -11.34 26.96
C SER A 237 -17.57 -12.34 26.96
N LEU A 238 -17.61 -13.19 27.96
CA LEU A 238 -18.70 -14.19 28.16
C LEU A 238 -20.05 -13.56 28.56
N ASP A 239 -20.09 -12.26 28.84
CA ASP A 239 -21.28 -11.56 29.34
C ASP A 239 -22.19 -11.11 28.19
N LYS A 240 -23.36 -11.76 28.09
CA LYS A 240 -24.34 -11.58 27.00
C LYS A 240 -25.35 -10.44 27.22
N ASN A 241 -25.40 -9.83 28.40
CA ASN A 241 -26.42 -8.82 28.73
C ASN A 241 -25.87 -7.39 28.70
N LEU A 242 -26.32 -6.61 27.74
CA LEU A 242 -26.02 -5.18 27.60
C LEU A 242 -26.93 -4.35 28.52
N SER A 243 -26.47 -4.02 29.72
CA SER A 243 -27.00 -2.93 30.55
C SER A 243 -26.29 -1.58 30.22
N ILE A 244 -26.87 -0.44 30.58
CA ILE A 244 -26.25 0.90 30.37
C ILE A 244 -24.88 1.01 31.08
N SER A 245 -24.69 0.34 32.22
CA SER A 245 -23.36 0.19 32.87
C SER A 245 -22.34 -0.50 31.98
N ASN A 246 -22.78 -1.30 31.01
CA ASN A 246 -21.94 -2.00 30.05
C ASN A 246 -21.51 -1.11 28.88
N LEU A 247 -22.10 0.08 28.69
CA LEU A 247 -21.70 1.02 27.63
C LEU A 247 -20.27 1.54 27.89
N ILE A 248 -19.91 1.81 29.13
CA ILE A 248 -18.55 2.22 29.54
C ILE A 248 -17.56 1.08 29.31
N ILE A 249 -17.94 -0.15 29.64
CA ILE A 249 -17.11 -1.34 29.42
C ILE A 249 -16.85 -1.56 27.93
N VAL A 250 -17.83 -1.31 27.09
CA VAL A 250 -17.73 -1.44 25.62
C VAL A 250 -16.97 -0.27 25.00
N ALA A 251 -17.11 0.95 25.53
CA ALA A 251 -16.42 2.14 25.02
C ALA A 251 -14.93 2.19 25.43
N LYS A 252 -14.57 1.66 26.61
CA LYS A 252 -13.20 1.72 27.12
C LYS A 252 -12.15 1.18 26.14
N PRO A 253 -12.30 0.00 25.51
CA PRO A 253 -11.34 -0.48 24.51
C PRO A 253 -11.19 0.46 23.30
N ALA A 254 -12.28 1.05 22.84
CA ALA A 254 -12.25 2.03 21.75
C ALA A 254 -11.49 3.29 22.14
N LEU A 255 -11.71 3.82 23.36
CA LEU A 255 -10.96 4.97 23.88
C LEU A 255 -9.45 4.66 24.03
N ILE A 256 -9.09 3.45 24.43
CA ILE A 256 -7.68 3.02 24.52
C ILE A 256 -7.05 2.96 23.13
N LEU A 257 -7.77 2.43 22.12
CA LEU A 257 -7.31 2.46 20.73
C LEU A 257 -7.08 3.89 20.26
N LEU A 258 -8.05 4.78 20.49
CA LEU A 258 -7.95 6.20 20.14
C LEU A 258 -6.81 6.91 20.87
N ALA A 259 -6.59 6.61 22.15
CA ALA A 259 -5.42 7.11 22.88
C ALA A 259 -4.10 6.67 22.27
N GLY A 260 -4.05 5.48 21.67
CA GLY A 260 -2.90 5.01 20.90
C GLY A 260 -2.58 5.84 19.66
N LEU A 261 -3.53 6.62 19.12
CA LEU A 261 -3.28 7.55 18.01
C LEU A 261 -2.52 8.80 18.43
N LEU A 262 -2.51 9.16 19.72
CA LEU A 262 -1.94 10.42 20.22
C LEU A 262 -0.48 10.65 19.80
N PRO A 263 0.45 9.68 19.85
CA PRO A 263 1.83 9.89 19.36
C PRO A 263 1.87 10.34 17.90
N ALA A 264 1.01 9.78 17.06
CA ALA A 264 0.91 10.16 15.65
C ALA A 264 0.36 11.58 15.48
N VAL A 265 -0.66 11.94 16.26
CA VAL A 265 -1.22 13.31 16.26
C VAL A 265 -0.19 14.32 16.75
N ILE A 266 0.55 14.01 17.81
CA ILE A 266 1.62 14.88 18.33
C ILE A 266 2.71 15.09 17.27
N PHE A 267 3.15 14.01 16.61
CA PHE A 267 4.13 14.11 15.53
C PHE A 267 3.59 14.96 14.36
N PHE A 268 2.35 14.75 13.96
CA PHE A 268 1.72 15.52 12.88
C PHE A 268 1.67 17.02 13.18
N VAL A 269 1.20 17.39 14.38
CA VAL A 269 1.13 18.79 14.81
C VAL A 269 2.53 19.42 14.88
N TRP A 270 3.48 18.72 15.51
CA TRP A 270 4.86 19.19 15.59
C TRP A 270 5.49 19.38 14.21
N TYR A 271 5.38 18.38 13.34
CA TYR A 271 5.95 18.41 12.00
C TYR A 271 5.38 19.56 11.16
N ASN A 272 4.07 19.72 11.15
CA ASN A 272 3.44 20.79 10.38
C ASN A 272 3.74 22.17 10.96
N ALA A 273 3.67 22.36 12.27
CA ALA A 273 3.99 23.62 12.91
C ALA A 273 5.46 24.04 12.66
N THR A 274 6.38 23.07 12.67
CA THR A 274 7.82 23.34 12.51
C THR A 274 8.20 23.58 11.04
N TYR A 275 7.69 22.76 10.13
CA TYR A 275 8.18 22.71 8.76
C TYR A 275 7.26 23.40 7.73
N PHE A 276 5.95 23.47 7.99
CA PHE A 276 5.00 24.16 7.10
C PHE A 276 4.52 25.50 7.67
N VAL A 277 4.87 25.82 8.91
CA VAL A 277 4.43 27.04 9.61
C VAL A 277 2.90 27.14 9.72
N ASP A 278 2.20 26.03 9.48
CA ASP A 278 0.74 25.93 9.52
C ASP A 278 0.37 24.49 9.94
N ILE A 279 -0.30 24.36 11.08
CA ILE A 279 -0.68 23.06 11.65
C ILE A 279 -1.57 22.23 10.69
N ALA A 280 -2.39 22.89 9.89
CA ALA A 280 -3.30 22.23 8.95
C ALA A 280 -2.65 21.87 7.60
N ASN A 281 -1.52 22.49 7.26
CA ASN A 281 -0.88 22.30 5.95
C ASN A 281 0.09 21.11 5.99
N GLN A 282 -0.31 20.01 5.42
CA GLN A 282 0.51 18.79 5.31
C GLN A 282 1.04 18.53 3.88
N GLY A 283 1.26 19.55 3.08
CA GLY A 283 1.70 19.36 1.69
C GLY A 283 0.60 18.94 0.71
N TYR A 284 -0.32 18.09 1.12
CA TYR A 284 -1.50 17.68 0.32
C TYR A 284 -2.62 18.72 0.25
N ALA A 285 -2.58 19.79 1.04
CA ALA A 285 -3.70 20.74 1.17
C ALA A 285 -4.20 21.28 -0.18
N GLY A 286 -3.28 21.54 -1.13
CA GLY A 286 -3.63 21.98 -2.48
C GLY A 286 -4.25 20.89 -3.38
N GLN A 287 -4.08 19.61 -3.04
CA GLN A 287 -4.61 18.49 -3.81
C GLN A 287 -5.95 17.99 -3.26
N ILE A 288 -6.18 18.09 -1.95
CA ILE A 288 -7.38 17.57 -1.30
C ILE A 288 -8.62 18.42 -1.64
N GLY A 289 -8.46 19.73 -1.86
CA GLY A 289 -9.59 20.66 -1.98
C GLY A 289 -10.36 20.63 -3.30
N GLY A 290 -9.80 20.14 -4.41
CA GLY A 290 -10.40 20.32 -5.73
C GLY A 290 -10.38 19.14 -6.67
N ASP A 291 -9.82 18.00 -6.27
CA ASP A 291 -9.50 16.90 -7.18
C ASP A 291 -10.47 15.69 -7.11
N TRP A 292 -11.61 15.83 -6.42
CA TRP A 292 -12.68 14.82 -6.31
C TRP A 292 -13.69 14.98 -7.44
N LEU A 293 -13.23 14.76 -8.68
CA LEU A 293 -13.95 15.16 -9.90
C LEU A 293 -14.52 13.98 -10.70
N THR A 294 -14.12 12.74 -10.38
CA THR A 294 -14.60 11.56 -11.14
C THR A 294 -16.00 11.21 -10.70
N PRO A 295 -16.99 11.21 -11.60
CA PRO A 295 -18.38 10.89 -11.26
C PRO A 295 -18.53 9.41 -10.90
N PHE A 296 -19.39 9.13 -9.90
CA PHE A 296 -19.83 7.77 -9.64
C PHE A 296 -20.73 7.27 -10.81
N PRO A 297 -20.58 6.01 -11.26
CA PRO A 297 -19.73 4.93 -10.72
C PRO A 297 -18.37 4.76 -11.41
N GLN A 298 -17.96 5.68 -12.28
CA GLN A 298 -16.83 5.51 -13.21
C GLN A 298 -15.53 5.07 -12.54
N GLY A 299 -14.99 5.85 -11.60
CA GLY A 299 -13.73 5.51 -10.95
C GLY A 299 -13.85 4.31 -10.01
N PHE A 300 -15.01 4.15 -9.32
CA PHE A 300 -15.28 2.98 -8.51
C PHE A 300 -15.24 1.69 -9.36
N LEU A 301 -16.00 1.63 -10.44
CA LEU A 301 -15.99 0.48 -11.35
C LEU A 301 -14.62 0.33 -12.03
N GLY A 302 -13.92 1.44 -12.30
CA GLY A 302 -12.59 1.44 -12.87
C GLY A 302 -11.57 0.75 -11.96
N LEU A 303 -11.57 1.04 -10.64
CA LEU A 303 -10.71 0.36 -9.67
C LEU A 303 -10.98 -1.15 -9.59
N TRP A 304 -12.19 -1.60 -9.88
CA TRP A 304 -12.52 -3.03 -9.84
C TRP A 304 -12.32 -3.75 -11.17
N PHE A 305 -12.70 -3.14 -12.30
CA PHE A 305 -12.92 -3.83 -13.57
C PHE A 305 -12.18 -3.24 -14.77
N SER A 306 -11.52 -2.07 -14.64
CA SER A 306 -10.78 -1.50 -15.77
C SER A 306 -9.78 -2.51 -16.34
N PRO A 307 -9.72 -2.75 -17.64
CA PRO A 307 -8.73 -3.61 -18.28
C PRO A 307 -7.29 -3.19 -17.98
N SER A 308 -7.07 -1.90 -17.68
CA SER A 308 -5.74 -1.34 -17.46
C SER A 308 -5.41 -1.09 -15.99
N LYS A 309 -6.42 -1.02 -15.09
CA LYS A 309 -6.21 -0.64 -13.69
C LYS A 309 -7.08 -1.40 -12.68
N GLY A 310 -7.84 -2.41 -13.14
CA GLY A 310 -8.83 -3.09 -12.31
C GLY A 310 -8.22 -4.15 -11.37
N ILE A 311 -8.61 -4.14 -10.10
CA ILE A 311 -8.19 -5.12 -9.07
C ILE A 311 -8.43 -6.56 -9.57
N LEU A 312 -9.63 -6.85 -10.09
CA LEU A 312 -10.01 -8.20 -10.51
C LEU A 312 -9.36 -8.63 -11.82
N VAL A 313 -8.82 -7.70 -12.60
CA VAL A 313 -8.04 -8.00 -13.80
C VAL A 313 -6.62 -8.42 -13.44
N TYR A 314 -5.93 -7.61 -12.65
CA TYR A 314 -4.53 -7.86 -12.29
C TYR A 314 -4.38 -8.93 -11.21
N SER A 315 -5.30 -8.98 -10.27
CA SER A 315 -5.32 -9.96 -9.18
C SER A 315 -6.66 -10.72 -9.19
N SER A 316 -6.87 -11.52 -10.24
CA SER A 316 -8.10 -12.30 -10.45
C SER A 316 -8.40 -13.26 -9.29
N VAL A 317 -7.42 -13.60 -8.48
CA VAL A 317 -7.59 -14.37 -7.22
C VAL A 317 -8.60 -13.73 -6.28
N PHE A 318 -8.80 -12.40 -6.31
CA PHE A 318 -9.75 -11.70 -5.44
C PHE A 318 -11.24 -11.89 -5.81
N ILE A 319 -11.55 -12.53 -6.94
CA ILE A 319 -12.89 -13.07 -7.21
C ILE A 319 -13.29 -14.03 -6.07
N PHE A 320 -12.35 -14.82 -5.57
CA PHE A 320 -12.58 -15.75 -4.46
C PHE A 320 -12.68 -15.05 -3.09
N SER A 321 -12.16 -13.82 -2.95
CA SER A 321 -12.40 -12.98 -1.77
C SER A 321 -13.86 -12.55 -1.68
N LEU A 322 -14.46 -12.16 -2.82
CA LEU A 322 -15.91 -11.88 -2.88
C LEU A 322 -16.74 -13.11 -2.55
N ALA A 323 -16.35 -14.29 -3.07
CA ALA A 323 -17.00 -15.56 -2.72
C ALA A 323 -16.84 -15.87 -1.22
N GLY A 324 -15.66 -15.66 -0.63
CA GLY A 324 -15.40 -15.82 0.79
C GLY A 324 -16.27 -14.91 1.67
N PHE A 325 -16.44 -13.66 1.26
CA PHE A 325 -17.35 -12.73 1.92
C PHE A 325 -18.79 -13.24 1.91
N VAL A 326 -19.33 -13.64 0.76
CA VAL A 326 -20.69 -14.18 0.64
C VAL A 326 -20.86 -15.43 1.52
N LEU A 327 -19.87 -16.32 1.58
CA LEU A 327 -19.89 -17.51 2.43
C LEU A 327 -19.87 -17.14 3.91
N SER A 328 -19.13 -16.08 4.30
CA SER A 328 -19.13 -15.63 5.70
C SER A 328 -20.50 -15.13 6.15
N LEU A 329 -21.24 -14.46 5.28
CA LEU A 329 -22.61 -13.98 5.55
C LEU A 329 -23.57 -15.15 5.75
N LYS A 330 -23.49 -16.20 4.92
CA LYS A 330 -24.32 -17.41 5.03
C LYS A 330 -24.11 -18.15 6.35
N ASN A 331 -22.91 -18.09 6.92
CA ASN A 331 -22.57 -18.68 8.22
C ASN A 331 -23.01 -17.84 9.43
N GLY A 332 -23.70 -16.74 9.21
CA GLY A 332 -24.28 -15.85 10.22
C GLY A 332 -23.41 -14.60 10.47
N LEU A 333 -23.99 -13.45 10.18
CA LEU A 333 -23.34 -12.14 10.29
C LEU A 333 -22.76 -11.85 11.68
N LYS A 334 -23.51 -12.17 12.76
CA LYS A 334 -23.06 -11.91 14.14
C LYS A 334 -21.77 -12.67 14.51
N LYS A 335 -21.53 -13.85 13.93
CA LYS A 335 -20.35 -14.66 14.19
C LYS A 335 -19.15 -14.25 13.35
N ASN A 336 -19.38 -13.56 12.25
CA ASN A 336 -18.41 -13.23 11.21
C ASN A 336 -18.40 -11.72 10.89
N LEU A 337 -18.73 -10.90 11.87
CA LEU A 337 -18.84 -9.43 11.68
C LEU A 337 -17.50 -8.81 11.24
N GLU A 338 -16.36 -9.42 11.61
CA GLU A 338 -15.03 -9.00 11.15
C GLU A 338 -14.93 -8.97 9.62
N TYR A 339 -15.45 -9.97 8.91
CA TYR A 339 -15.41 -10.01 7.45
C TYR A 339 -16.35 -8.97 6.81
N PHE A 340 -17.46 -8.66 7.47
CA PHE A 340 -18.33 -7.54 7.05
C PHE A 340 -17.62 -6.20 7.19
N ILE A 341 -16.91 -5.99 8.31
CA ILE A 341 -16.09 -4.78 8.53
C ILE A 341 -14.99 -4.70 7.46
N PHE A 342 -14.29 -5.80 7.16
CA PHE A 342 -13.25 -5.80 6.11
C PHE A 342 -13.81 -5.46 4.73
N MET A 343 -14.96 -6.02 4.35
CA MET A 343 -15.62 -5.65 3.10
C MET A 343 -16.06 -4.19 3.10
N SER A 344 -16.56 -3.67 4.22
CA SER A 344 -16.95 -2.26 4.34
C SER A 344 -15.75 -1.33 4.18
N ILE A 345 -14.58 -1.67 4.74
CA ILE A 345 -13.32 -0.93 4.51
C ILE A 345 -13.00 -0.91 3.01
N ILE A 346 -13.03 -2.07 2.36
CA ILE A 346 -12.71 -2.22 0.93
C ILE A 346 -13.64 -1.33 0.09
N ILE A 347 -14.95 -1.42 0.31
CA ILE A 347 -15.95 -0.66 -0.45
C ILE A 347 -15.80 0.85 -0.18
N THR A 348 -15.69 1.27 1.08
CA THR A 348 -15.54 2.69 1.41
C THR A 348 -14.27 3.28 0.81
N HIS A 349 -13.14 2.57 0.93
CA HIS A 349 -11.87 3.00 0.36
C HIS A 349 -11.94 3.13 -1.17
N THR A 350 -12.53 2.14 -1.87
CA THR A 350 -12.65 2.18 -3.34
C THR A 350 -13.67 3.21 -3.81
N LEU A 351 -14.73 3.49 -3.03
CA LEU A 351 -15.66 4.59 -3.33
C LEU A 351 -14.97 5.96 -3.22
N ILE A 352 -14.23 6.19 -2.14
CA ILE A 352 -13.54 7.47 -1.93
C ILE A 352 -12.46 7.66 -2.99
N LEU A 353 -11.59 6.67 -3.20
CA LEU A 353 -10.54 6.79 -4.22
C LEU A 353 -11.11 6.83 -5.64
N GLY A 354 -12.23 6.18 -5.90
CA GLY A 354 -12.92 6.24 -7.19
C GLY A 354 -13.46 7.63 -7.53
N ALA A 355 -13.72 8.47 -6.53
CA ALA A 355 -14.09 9.87 -6.75
C ALA A 355 -12.87 10.77 -7.09
N TRP A 356 -11.65 10.33 -6.78
CA TRP A 356 -10.42 11.06 -7.08
C TRP A 356 -10.17 11.15 -8.58
N LYS A 357 -9.73 12.30 -9.10
CA LYS A 357 -9.53 12.50 -10.56
C LYS A 357 -8.50 11.52 -11.15
N HIS A 358 -7.49 11.17 -10.38
CA HIS A 358 -6.46 10.19 -10.76
C HIS A 358 -6.66 8.84 -10.06
N TRP A 359 -7.92 8.34 -9.98
CA TRP A 359 -8.23 7.05 -9.37
C TRP A 359 -7.39 5.90 -9.94
N TYR A 360 -6.95 6.01 -11.18
CA TYR A 360 -6.10 5.04 -11.89
C TYR A 360 -4.62 5.09 -11.47
N GLY A 361 -4.22 6.06 -10.64
CA GLY A 361 -2.88 6.15 -10.06
C GLY A 361 -1.83 6.85 -10.93
N GLY A 362 -2.23 7.57 -11.99
CA GLY A 362 -1.27 8.22 -12.90
C GLY A 362 -0.32 7.20 -13.54
N TYR A 363 0.95 7.55 -13.64
CA TYR A 363 2.03 6.68 -14.13
C TYR A 363 2.34 5.58 -13.11
N SER A 364 1.57 4.50 -13.13
CA SER A 364 1.77 3.33 -12.28
C SER A 364 1.20 2.07 -12.95
N PHE A 365 1.76 0.91 -12.66
CA PHE A 365 1.24 -0.37 -13.13
C PHE A 365 0.03 -0.82 -12.29
N GLY A 366 -1.00 -1.35 -12.96
CA GLY A 366 -2.17 -1.93 -12.31
C GLY A 366 -2.90 -0.98 -11.36
N TYR A 367 -3.46 -1.54 -10.30
CA TYR A 367 -4.34 -0.85 -9.33
C TYR A 367 -3.60 -0.29 -8.10
N ARG A 368 -2.43 0.33 -8.28
CA ARG A 368 -1.62 0.88 -7.17
C ARG A 368 -2.44 1.65 -6.13
N MET A 369 -3.37 2.50 -6.58
CA MET A 369 -4.17 3.35 -5.69
C MET A 369 -4.96 2.56 -4.65
N ALA A 370 -5.44 1.37 -5.02
CA ALA A 370 -6.21 0.51 -4.11
C ALA A 370 -5.33 -0.48 -3.31
N SER A 371 -4.01 -0.39 -3.39
CA SER A 371 -3.13 -1.35 -2.71
C SER A 371 -3.22 -1.34 -1.19
N ASP A 372 -3.68 -0.25 -0.58
CA ASP A 372 -3.87 -0.15 0.88
C ASP A 372 -4.88 -1.16 1.43
N ILE A 373 -5.82 -1.65 0.59
CA ILE A 373 -6.85 -2.62 1.01
C ILE A 373 -6.45 -4.08 0.82
N LEU A 374 -5.25 -4.36 0.30
CA LEU A 374 -4.77 -5.72 0.02
C LEU A 374 -4.83 -6.65 1.24
N PRO A 375 -4.42 -6.23 2.45
CA PRO A 375 -4.56 -7.09 3.62
C PRO A 375 -6.00 -7.56 3.86
N PHE A 376 -6.97 -6.69 3.67
CA PHE A 376 -8.40 -7.01 3.86
C PHE A 376 -8.94 -7.92 2.76
N LEU A 377 -8.55 -7.70 1.50
CA LEU A 377 -8.91 -8.59 0.38
C LEU A 377 -8.39 -10.01 0.61
N VAL A 378 -7.16 -10.16 1.09
CA VAL A 378 -6.60 -11.49 1.41
C VAL A 378 -7.29 -12.10 2.64
N LEU A 379 -7.61 -11.31 3.68
CA LEU A 379 -8.37 -11.80 4.83
C LEU A 379 -9.74 -12.36 4.45
N LEU A 380 -10.39 -11.81 3.41
CA LEU A 380 -11.66 -12.35 2.88
C LEU A 380 -11.51 -13.69 2.16
N LEU A 381 -10.30 -14.14 1.81
CA LEU A 381 -10.06 -15.50 1.31
C LEU A 381 -10.19 -16.56 2.41
N VAL A 382 -10.02 -16.20 3.68
CA VAL A 382 -10.07 -17.14 4.81
C VAL A 382 -11.40 -17.93 4.86
N PRO A 383 -12.59 -17.30 4.81
CA PRO A 383 -13.85 -18.02 4.77
C PRO A 383 -14.00 -18.94 3.54
N TYR A 384 -13.43 -18.55 2.39
CA TYR A 384 -13.44 -19.37 1.19
C TYR A 384 -12.62 -20.65 1.37
N LEU A 385 -11.38 -20.53 1.86
CA LEU A 385 -10.50 -21.69 2.11
C LEU A 385 -11.10 -22.68 3.12
N LYS A 386 -11.75 -22.17 4.16
CA LYS A 386 -12.43 -22.98 5.18
C LYS A 386 -13.76 -23.60 4.72
N SER A 387 -14.28 -23.19 3.57
CA SER A 387 -15.59 -23.65 3.10
C SER A 387 -15.57 -25.10 2.59
N PRO A 388 -16.70 -25.81 2.63
CA PRO A 388 -16.84 -27.13 2.01
C PRO A 388 -16.57 -27.09 0.50
N ILE A 389 -16.77 -25.96 -0.16
CA ILE A 389 -16.51 -25.76 -1.58
C ILE A 389 -15.02 -25.96 -1.88
N PHE A 390 -14.14 -25.44 -1.01
CA PHE A 390 -12.69 -25.57 -1.18
C PHE A 390 -12.14 -26.86 -0.58
N THR A 391 -12.64 -27.31 0.58
CA THR A 391 -12.05 -28.43 1.32
C THR A 391 -12.35 -29.80 0.69
N LYS A 392 -13.46 -29.95 -0.06
CA LYS A 392 -13.77 -31.21 -0.76
C LYS A 392 -12.70 -31.55 -1.79
N LYS A 393 -12.27 -32.84 -1.82
CA LYS A 393 -11.27 -33.33 -2.79
C LYS A 393 -11.79 -33.17 -4.23
N SER A 394 -10.89 -32.73 -5.13
CA SER A 394 -11.13 -32.68 -6.59
C SER A 394 -12.27 -31.78 -7.07
N THR A 395 -12.35 -30.54 -6.60
CA THR A 395 -13.32 -29.58 -7.11
C THR A 395 -12.70 -28.69 -8.18
N ILE A 396 -13.47 -28.38 -9.22
CA ILE A 396 -13.11 -27.37 -10.23
C ILE A 396 -12.74 -26.04 -9.58
N HIS A 397 -13.36 -25.67 -8.46
CA HIS A 397 -13.09 -24.47 -7.69
C HIS A 397 -11.64 -24.37 -7.22
N LYS A 398 -11.01 -25.48 -6.76
CA LYS A 398 -9.58 -25.48 -6.41
C LYS A 398 -8.70 -25.19 -7.62
N LYS A 399 -8.99 -25.84 -8.75
CA LYS A 399 -8.23 -25.65 -9.98
C LYS A 399 -8.32 -24.19 -10.45
N LEU A 400 -9.53 -23.63 -10.44
CA LEU A 400 -9.75 -22.22 -10.80
C LEU A 400 -9.07 -21.25 -9.83
N PHE A 401 -9.08 -21.54 -8.53
CA PHE A 401 -8.38 -20.73 -7.54
C PHE A 401 -6.87 -20.69 -7.77
N TYR A 402 -6.24 -21.86 -7.97
CA TYR A 402 -4.79 -21.91 -8.26
C TYR A 402 -4.44 -21.31 -9.63
N ALA A 403 -5.31 -21.51 -10.64
CA ALA A 403 -5.14 -20.86 -11.94
C ALA A 403 -5.20 -19.31 -11.82
N ALA A 404 -6.13 -18.78 -11.02
CA ALA A 404 -6.22 -17.35 -10.77
C ALA A 404 -4.98 -16.81 -10.03
N ILE A 405 -4.41 -17.56 -9.08
CA ILE A 405 -3.13 -17.18 -8.44
C ILE A 405 -2.02 -17.09 -9.51
N VAL A 406 -1.88 -18.13 -10.34
CA VAL A 406 -0.84 -18.15 -11.39
C VAL A 406 -1.00 -16.98 -12.35
N VAL A 407 -2.21 -16.71 -12.83
CA VAL A 407 -2.50 -15.56 -13.72
C VAL A 407 -2.14 -14.24 -13.04
N SER A 408 -2.53 -14.07 -11.77
CA SER A 408 -2.19 -12.87 -11.01
C SER A 408 -0.68 -12.68 -10.88
N VAL A 409 0.08 -13.74 -10.55
CA VAL A 409 1.56 -13.68 -10.46
C VAL A 409 2.19 -13.35 -11.81
N LEU A 410 1.68 -13.92 -12.92
CA LEU A 410 2.20 -13.63 -14.26
C LEU A 410 2.00 -12.16 -14.65
N PHE A 411 0.87 -11.56 -14.29
CA PHE A 411 0.64 -10.14 -14.55
C PHE A 411 1.58 -9.26 -13.71
N GLU A 412 1.84 -9.60 -12.47
CA GLU A 412 2.78 -8.86 -11.63
C GLU A 412 4.24 -9.01 -12.10
N LEU A 413 4.64 -10.20 -12.55
CA LEU A 413 5.95 -10.41 -13.19
C LEU A 413 6.09 -9.56 -14.47
N MET A 414 5.03 -9.44 -15.25
CA MET A 414 5.02 -8.58 -16.43
C MET A 414 5.16 -7.10 -16.04
N GLY A 415 4.50 -6.66 -14.97
CA GLY A 415 4.67 -5.31 -14.42
C GLY A 415 6.10 -5.05 -13.98
N LEU A 416 6.73 -5.98 -13.25
CA LEU A 416 8.13 -5.87 -12.85
C LEU A 416 9.07 -5.73 -14.06
N ALA A 417 8.83 -6.51 -15.11
CA ALA A 417 9.71 -6.55 -16.29
C ALA A 417 9.49 -5.38 -17.27
N PHE A 418 8.26 -4.88 -17.41
CA PHE A 418 7.91 -3.99 -18.51
C PHE A 418 7.31 -2.64 -18.10
N PHE A 419 7.05 -2.39 -16.82
CA PHE A 419 6.59 -1.07 -16.41
C PHE A 419 7.72 -0.05 -16.51
N ASP A 420 7.68 0.76 -17.56
CA ASP A 420 8.65 1.82 -17.88
C ASP A 420 8.01 3.16 -18.28
N GLY A 421 6.68 3.26 -18.14
CA GLY A 421 5.92 4.46 -18.50
C GLY A 421 5.58 4.58 -20.01
N VAL A 422 6.13 3.72 -20.88
CA VAL A 422 5.90 3.82 -22.35
C VAL A 422 4.43 3.64 -22.69
N TRP A 423 3.72 2.72 -22.00
CA TRP A 423 2.28 2.56 -22.22
C TRP A 423 1.50 3.84 -21.93
N HIS A 424 1.81 4.50 -20.81
CA HIS A 424 1.20 5.77 -20.45
C HIS A 424 1.54 6.86 -21.47
N GLY A 425 2.82 7.00 -21.84
CA GLY A 425 3.24 7.95 -22.87
C GLY A 425 2.57 7.74 -24.23
N THR A 426 2.10 6.51 -24.52
CA THR A 426 1.43 6.18 -25.78
C THR A 426 -0.07 6.43 -25.74
N TYR A 427 -0.74 6.11 -24.63
CA TYR A 427 -2.21 6.03 -24.58
C TYR A 427 -2.86 7.02 -23.62
N ASP A 428 -2.12 7.64 -22.67
CA ASP A 428 -2.70 8.57 -21.71
C ASP A 428 -3.21 9.84 -22.42
N LYS A 429 -4.53 10.02 -22.38
CA LYS A 429 -5.22 11.18 -22.92
C LYS A 429 -5.61 12.21 -21.86
N GLY A 430 -5.07 12.04 -20.65
CA GLY A 430 -5.36 12.89 -19.51
C GLY A 430 -6.66 12.52 -18.80
N PHE A 431 -7.02 13.38 -17.85
CA PHE A 431 -8.18 13.16 -16.98
C PHE A 431 -9.53 13.25 -17.74
N TRP A 432 -9.64 14.12 -18.73
CA TRP A 432 -10.92 14.41 -19.39
C TRP A 432 -11.35 13.34 -20.41
N ASP A 433 -10.40 12.56 -20.94
CA ASP A 433 -10.71 11.41 -21.79
C ASP A 433 -10.12 10.13 -21.20
N GLN A 434 -10.87 9.47 -20.31
CA GLN A 434 -10.47 8.22 -19.68
C GLN A 434 -10.82 6.97 -20.49
N SER A 435 -11.23 7.10 -21.77
CA SER A 435 -11.58 5.97 -22.64
C SER A 435 -10.43 4.96 -22.80
N TRP A 436 -9.19 5.43 -22.77
CA TRP A 436 -7.98 4.61 -22.87
C TRP A 436 -7.84 3.59 -21.72
N LEU A 437 -8.39 3.88 -20.55
CA LEU A 437 -8.39 2.97 -19.39
C LEU A 437 -9.36 1.79 -19.56
N TRP A 438 -10.33 1.91 -20.46
CA TRP A 438 -11.36 0.91 -20.73
C TRP A 438 -11.14 0.10 -21.99
N SER A 439 -10.13 0.41 -22.79
CA SER A 439 -9.76 -0.34 -23.98
C SER A 439 -9.11 -1.68 -23.61
N VAL A 440 -9.73 -2.79 -23.90
CA VAL A 440 -9.15 -4.13 -23.73
C VAL A 440 -7.95 -4.30 -24.67
N GLN A 441 -8.10 -3.92 -25.94
CA GLN A 441 -7.07 -4.09 -26.97
C GLN A 441 -5.81 -3.31 -26.67
N ASN A 442 -5.94 -2.11 -26.10
CA ASN A 442 -4.82 -1.22 -25.75
C ASN A 442 -4.55 -1.18 -24.24
N SER A 443 -5.08 -2.15 -23.49
CA SER A 443 -4.78 -2.24 -22.05
C SER A 443 -3.30 -2.43 -21.82
N GLU A 444 -2.82 -1.99 -20.65
CA GLU A 444 -1.42 -2.09 -20.25
C GLU A 444 -0.93 -3.55 -20.30
N VAL A 445 -1.79 -4.52 -19.94
CA VAL A 445 -1.50 -5.95 -20.02
C VAL A 445 -1.28 -6.40 -21.46
N VAL A 446 -2.22 -6.11 -22.38
CA VAL A 446 -2.12 -6.53 -23.77
C VAL A 446 -0.96 -5.83 -24.47
N PHE A 447 -0.71 -4.56 -24.18
CA PHE A 447 0.44 -3.83 -24.68
C PHE A 447 1.77 -4.51 -24.28
N ASN A 448 1.92 -4.88 -23.02
CA ASN A 448 3.15 -5.53 -22.53
C ASN A 448 3.29 -6.97 -23.06
N ILE A 449 2.20 -7.69 -23.28
CA ILE A 449 2.24 -9.00 -23.98
C ILE A 449 2.78 -8.82 -25.39
N ARG A 450 2.30 -7.84 -26.18
CA ARG A 450 2.82 -7.56 -27.52
C ARG A 450 4.32 -7.23 -27.48
N ARG A 451 4.76 -6.41 -26.54
CA ARG A 451 6.19 -6.11 -26.34
C ARG A 451 7.02 -7.36 -26.06
N LEU A 452 6.49 -8.27 -25.24
CA LEU A 452 7.15 -9.54 -24.96
C LEU A 452 7.29 -10.38 -26.23
N LEU A 453 6.21 -10.53 -27.02
CA LEU A 453 6.23 -11.28 -28.27
C LEU A 453 7.24 -10.70 -29.26
N VAL A 454 7.25 -9.38 -29.46
CA VAL A 454 8.24 -8.72 -30.32
C VAL A 454 9.69 -8.98 -29.85
N LYS A 455 9.95 -8.94 -28.53
CA LYS A 455 11.29 -9.26 -27.98
C LYS A 455 11.69 -10.73 -28.18
N LEU A 456 10.71 -11.63 -28.31
CA LEU A 456 10.93 -13.05 -28.59
C LEU A 456 11.01 -13.37 -30.09
N GLY A 457 10.85 -12.37 -30.96
CA GLY A 457 10.86 -12.54 -32.43
C GLY A 457 9.56 -13.14 -32.99
N LEU A 458 8.46 -13.02 -32.27
CA LEU A 458 7.13 -13.56 -32.61
C LEU A 458 6.16 -12.45 -33.05
#